data_77b0d7e5d9ddb30a5b7f35201ba59d77
#
_entry.id   77b0d7e5d9ddb30a5b7f35201ba59d77
#
_cell.length_a   1.000
_cell.length_b   1.000
_cell.length_c   1.000
_cell.angle_alpha   90.00
_cell.angle_beta   90.00
_cell.angle_gamma   90.00
#
_symmetry.space_group_name_H-M   'P 1'
#
loop_
_entity.id
_entity.type
_entity.pdbx_description
1 polymer ?
#
loop_
_entity_poly.entity_id
_entity_poly.type
_entity_poly.pdbx_seq_one_letter_code
_entity_poly.pdbx_strand_id
1 'polypeptide(L)'
;VRWVEETGVSHGATGKGNDQVRFEMGYLGKDSTLTIIAPWREWDLNSREKLLSYAEKHGIKIEKKGKKSPYSMDANLLHISYEGGILEDPNAEPEDSMWLWTTKPEDAPNTPEYITIGYKNGDPVSLNGEDLTPATMLATLNKLAGKHGIGRVDIVENRFVGMKSRGCYETPGGTIMLKAHRAIESITLDREEAHLKDELMPKYAKLIYNGFWFASEREMLQAAI
;
A
#
# COMPACT_ATOMS: atom_id res chain seq x y z
N VAL A 1 -18.97 33.87 -6.32
CA VAL A 1 -18.18 32.84 -5.59
C VAL A 1 -16.83 33.45 -5.34
N ARG A 2 -16.47 33.65 -4.07
CA ARG A 2 -15.18 34.20 -3.67
C ARG A 2 -14.22 33.00 -3.62
N TRP A 3 -13.28 32.94 -4.51
CA TRP A 3 -12.18 31.98 -4.44
C TRP A 3 -11.30 32.40 -3.27
N VAL A 4 -11.14 31.51 -2.30
CA VAL A 4 -10.14 31.67 -1.23
C VAL A 4 -8.92 30.92 -1.75
N GLU A 5 -7.83 31.62 -1.99
CA GLU A 5 -6.54 30.98 -2.26
C GLU A 5 -6.07 30.30 -0.97
N GLU A 6 -5.85 29.01 -1.05
CA GLU A 6 -5.27 28.23 0.05
C GLU A 6 -3.78 28.58 0.14
N THR A 7 -3.35 29.08 1.29
CA THR A 7 -1.95 29.46 1.54
C THR A 7 -1.21 28.42 2.37
N GLY A 8 -1.92 27.43 2.91
CA GLY A 8 -1.35 26.40 3.75
C GLY A 8 -2.13 25.11 3.69
N VAL A 9 -1.42 24.00 3.85
CA VAL A 9 -1.93 22.62 3.92
C VAL A 9 -1.44 21.95 5.19
N SER A 10 -2.24 21.06 5.76
CA SER A 10 -1.89 20.37 7.01
C SER A 10 -2.06 18.87 6.89
N HIS A 11 -1.21 18.12 7.60
CA HIS A 11 -1.35 16.68 7.76
C HIS A 11 -1.05 16.24 9.19
N GLY A 12 -1.62 15.09 9.59
CA GLY A 12 -1.42 14.47 10.90
C GLY A 12 -0.43 13.31 10.90
N ALA A 13 0.38 13.16 9.85
CA ALA A 13 1.34 12.07 9.76
C ALA A 13 2.46 12.23 10.80
N THR A 14 2.93 11.09 11.34
CA THR A 14 4.00 11.08 12.33
C THR A 14 5.35 11.43 11.72
N GLY A 15 6.23 12.07 12.50
CA GLY A 15 7.56 12.49 12.05
C GLY A 15 8.56 11.35 11.75
N LYS A 16 8.18 10.08 11.95
CA LYS A 16 9.04 8.91 11.74
C LYS A 16 8.61 8.04 10.56
N GLY A 17 7.39 8.20 10.07
CA GLY A 17 6.82 7.41 8.99
C GLY A 17 7.11 7.99 7.60
N ASN A 18 6.83 7.19 6.56
CA ASN A 18 6.92 7.64 5.17
C ASN A 18 5.81 8.62 4.79
N ASP A 19 4.66 8.57 5.47
CA ASP A 19 3.45 9.30 5.06
C ASP A 19 3.65 10.80 5.09
N GLN A 20 4.40 11.33 6.06
CA GLN A 20 4.74 12.76 6.07
C GLN A 20 5.44 13.18 4.76
N VAL A 21 6.40 12.37 4.29
CA VAL A 21 7.14 12.67 3.05
C VAL A 21 6.19 12.58 1.86
N ARG A 22 5.35 11.56 1.81
CA ARG A 22 4.39 11.35 0.71
C ARG A 22 3.39 12.49 0.59
N PHE A 23 2.82 12.95 1.70
CA PHE A 23 1.91 14.10 1.70
C PHE A 23 2.63 15.37 1.25
N GLU A 24 3.79 15.67 1.83
CA GLU A 24 4.52 16.89 1.52
C GLU A 24 5.04 16.92 0.08
N MET A 25 5.58 15.82 -0.43
CA MET A 25 5.97 15.71 -1.83
C MET A 25 4.77 15.86 -2.77
N GLY A 26 3.59 15.35 -2.36
CA GLY A 26 2.35 15.56 -3.08
C GLY A 26 1.94 17.03 -3.14
N TYR A 27 2.00 17.74 -2.03
CA TYR A 27 1.66 19.17 -1.96
C TYR A 27 2.66 20.01 -2.76
N LEU A 28 3.95 19.87 -2.49
CA LEU A 28 5.01 20.61 -3.16
C LEU A 28 5.07 20.32 -4.68
N GLY A 29 4.71 19.11 -5.09
CA GLY A 29 4.60 18.74 -6.51
C GLY A 29 3.44 19.42 -7.23
N LYS A 30 2.46 19.95 -6.50
CA LYS A 30 1.34 20.74 -7.05
C LYS A 30 1.56 22.24 -6.95
N ASP A 31 2.02 22.68 -5.79
CA ASP A 31 2.31 24.10 -5.54
C ASP A 31 3.41 24.23 -4.46
N SER A 32 4.59 24.62 -4.88
CA SER A 32 5.75 24.79 -4.00
C SER A 32 5.67 26.03 -3.07
N THR A 33 4.66 26.88 -3.26
CA THR A 33 4.46 28.08 -2.43
C THR A 33 3.61 27.80 -1.18
N LEU A 34 2.96 26.64 -1.09
CA LEU A 34 2.13 26.27 0.05
C LEU A 34 2.95 26.11 1.34
N THR A 35 2.45 26.68 2.41
CA THR A 35 3.00 26.46 3.76
C THR A 35 2.52 25.11 4.27
N ILE A 36 3.45 24.24 4.66
CA ILE A 36 3.12 22.92 5.23
C ILE A 36 3.06 23.02 6.74
N ILE A 37 1.92 22.64 7.31
CA ILE A 37 1.66 22.61 8.76
C ILE A 37 1.64 21.14 9.19
N ALA A 38 2.69 20.72 9.91
CA ALA A 38 2.85 19.37 10.41
C ALA A 38 2.92 19.35 11.95
N PRO A 39 1.78 19.34 12.66
CA PRO A 39 1.73 19.53 14.12
C PRO A 39 2.59 18.55 14.90
N TRP A 40 2.79 17.34 14.40
CA TRP A 40 3.66 16.35 15.04
C TRP A 40 5.12 16.78 15.19
N ARG A 41 5.60 17.70 14.35
CA ARG A 41 6.95 18.26 14.44
C ARG A 41 7.07 19.42 15.42
N GLU A 42 5.95 20.08 15.70
CA GLU A 42 5.89 21.31 16.47
C GLU A 42 5.39 21.08 17.91
N TRP A 43 4.50 20.10 18.09
CA TRP A 43 3.88 19.79 19.36
C TRP A 43 4.68 18.78 20.17
N ASP A 44 4.58 18.89 21.50
CA ASP A 44 5.14 17.90 22.44
C ASP A 44 4.25 16.62 22.57
N LEU A 45 3.43 16.32 21.59
CA LEU A 45 2.55 15.14 21.53
C LEU A 45 3.20 13.98 20.78
N ASN A 46 4.43 13.63 21.14
CA ASN A 46 5.30 12.71 20.38
C ASN A 46 5.17 11.23 20.79
N SER A 47 4.16 10.89 21.62
CA SER A 47 3.86 9.51 21.99
C SER A 47 2.36 9.26 22.04
N ARG A 48 1.95 8.00 21.90
CA ARG A 48 0.55 7.59 22.04
C ARG A 48 -0.04 7.95 23.39
N GLU A 49 0.74 7.85 24.46
CA GLU A 49 0.29 8.19 25.82
C GLU A 49 -0.02 9.68 25.96
N LYS A 50 0.84 10.54 25.43
CA LYS A 50 0.61 11.98 25.41
C LYS A 50 -0.63 12.35 24.58
N LEU A 51 -0.83 11.69 23.45
CA LEU A 51 -2.02 11.88 22.60
C LEU A 51 -3.30 11.45 23.33
N LEU A 52 -3.29 10.31 24.01
CA LEU A 52 -4.43 9.83 24.80
C LEU A 52 -4.77 10.81 25.95
N SER A 53 -3.76 11.27 26.68
CA SER A 53 -3.92 12.25 27.76
C SER A 53 -4.46 13.58 27.23
N TYR A 54 -3.97 14.04 26.09
CA TYR A 54 -4.47 15.24 25.43
C TYR A 54 -5.95 15.09 25.02
N ALA A 55 -6.29 13.98 24.40
CA ALA A 55 -7.66 13.68 23.99
C ALA A 55 -8.62 13.63 25.18
N GLU A 56 -8.23 13.00 26.27
CA GLU A 56 -9.01 12.97 27.52
C GLU A 56 -9.21 14.37 28.09
N LYS A 57 -8.14 15.16 28.19
CA LYS A 57 -8.18 16.54 28.69
C LYS A 57 -9.12 17.43 27.88
N HIS A 58 -9.22 17.20 26.57
CA HIS A 58 -10.03 18.01 25.65
C HIS A 58 -11.37 17.38 25.28
N GLY A 59 -11.77 16.29 25.94
CA GLY A 59 -13.06 15.62 25.69
C GLY A 59 -13.19 15.02 24.29
N ILE A 60 -12.07 14.73 23.61
CA ILE A 60 -12.04 14.09 22.30
C ILE A 60 -12.39 12.61 22.49
N LYS A 61 -13.50 12.19 21.92
CA LYS A 61 -13.94 10.80 21.98
C LYS A 61 -13.04 9.93 21.13
N ILE A 62 -12.33 9.00 21.75
CA ILE A 62 -11.56 7.97 21.08
C ILE A 62 -12.35 6.67 21.17
N GLU A 63 -12.67 6.07 20.03
CA GLU A 63 -13.22 4.72 20.03
C GLU A 63 -12.19 3.77 20.63
N LYS A 64 -12.50 3.21 21.79
CA LYS A 64 -11.74 2.10 22.36
C LYS A 64 -12.00 0.89 21.47
N LYS A 65 -11.30 0.78 20.33
CA LYS A 65 -11.21 -0.49 19.62
C LYS A 65 -10.74 -1.51 20.63
N GLY A 66 -11.50 -2.63 20.76
CA GLY A 66 -11.26 -3.72 21.70
C GLY A 66 -9.79 -4.16 21.74
N LYS A 67 -9.46 -5.23 22.44
CA LYS A 67 -8.10 -5.74 22.74
C LYS A 67 -6.98 -5.06 21.92
N LYS A 68 -6.01 -4.42 22.59
CA LYS A 68 -4.85 -3.80 21.92
C LYS A 68 -4.32 -4.75 20.85
N SER A 69 -4.49 -4.39 19.58
CA SER A 69 -3.78 -5.08 18.52
C SER A 69 -2.29 -5.00 18.83
N PRO A 70 -1.55 -6.10 18.80
CA PRO A 70 -0.11 -6.10 19.09
C PRO A 70 0.71 -5.41 17.98
N TYR A 71 0.07 -4.98 16.89
CA TYR A 71 0.64 -4.32 15.73
C TYR A 71 -0.29 -3.23 15.20
N SER A 72 0.24 -2.32 14.37
CA SER A 72 -0.54 -1.39 13.56
C SER A 72 -1.05 -2.08 12.30
N MET A 73 -2.23 -1.70 11.82
CA MET A 73 -2.84 -2.28 10.63
C MET A 73 -3.51 -1.18 9.80
N ASP A 74 -3.21 -1.16 8.51
CA ASP A 74 -3.86 -0.32 7.53
C ASP A 74 -4.41 -1.17 6.38
N ALA A 75 -5.64 -0.91 5.96
CA ALA A 75 -6.30 -1.66 4.90
C ALA A 75 -6.84 -0.75 3.81
N ASN A 76 -6.67 -1.17 2.57
CA ASN A 76 -7.30 -0.57 1.39
C ASN A 76 -7.75 -1.68 0.42
N LEU A 77 -8.23 -1.32 -0.77
CA LEU A 77 -8.70 -2.31 -1.73
C LEU A 77 -7.61 -3.27 -2.24
N LEU A 78 -6.35 -2.81 -2.31
CA LEU A 78 -5.23 -3.60 -2.83
C LEU A 78 -4.66 -4.56 -1.79
N HIS A 79 -4.48 -4.10 -0.54
CA HIS A 79 -3.78 -4.88 0.48
C HIS A 79 -4.17 -4.49 1.91
N ILE A 80 -3.83 -5.36 2.84
CA ILE A 80 -3.68 -5.02 4.25
C ILE A 80 -2.19 -5.02 4.57
N SER A 81 -1.73 -3.99 5.29
CA SER A 81 -0.38 -3.93 5.86
C SER A 81 -0.44 -4.06 7.38
N TYR A 82 0.54 -4.78 7.94
CA TYR A 82 0.73 -4.96 9.37
C TYR A 82 2.17 -4.57 9.71
N GLU A 83 2.35 -3.70 10.70
CA GLU A 83 3.68 -3.26 11.14
C GLU A 83 3.72 -2.95 12.64
N GLY A 84 4.93 -2.88 13.19
CA GLY A 84 5.17 -2.51 14.59
C GLY A 84 4.84 -3.62 15.58
N GLY A 85 4.93 -3.30 16.87
CA GLY A 85 4.66 -4.23 17.97
C GLY A 85 5.55 -5.48 17.91
N ILE A 86 4.94 -6.67 17.89
CA ILE A 86 5.68 -7.94 17.84
C ILE A 86 6.52 -8.11 16.56
N LEU A 87 6.16 -7.44 15.46
CA LEU A 87 6.87 -7.53 14.19
C LEU A 87 8.21 -6.77 14.20
N GLU A 88 8.47 -5.96 15.22
CA GLU A 88 9.78 -5.30 15.40
C GLU A 88 10.88 -6.29 15.78
N ASP A 89 10.51 -7.43 16.35
CA ASP A 89 11.44 -8.54 16.58
C ASP A 89 11.51 -9.41 15.30
N PRO A 90 12.65 -9.45 14.60
CA PRO A 90 12.80 -10.27 13.39
C PRO A 90 12.68 -11.78 13.65
N ASN A 91 12.82 -12.25 14.89
CA ASN A 91 12.64 -13.64 15.25
C ASN A 91 11.18 -13.99 15.60
N ALA A 92 10.31 -12.99 15.78
CA ALA A 92 8.90 -13.24 16.06
C ALA A 92 8.17 -13.71 14.80
N GLU A 93 7.50 -14.85 14.90
CA GLU A 93 6.61 -15.33 13.83
C GLU A 93 5.31 -14.51 13.84
N PRO A 94 4.79 -14.11 12.66
CA PRO A 94 3.48 -13.47 12.56
C PRO A 94 2.38 -14.39 13.09
N GLU A 95 1.53 -13.87 13.99
CA GLU A 95 0.42 -14.64 14.55
C GLU A 95 -0.60 -15.02 13.48
N ASP A 96 -1.11 -16.26 13.52
CA ASP A 96 -2.16 -16.71 12.59
C ASP A 96 -3.40 -15.80 12.59
N SER A 97 -3.74 -15.24 13.75
CA SER A 97 -4.86 -14.31 13.94
C SER A 97 -4.70 -12.97 13.22
N MET A 98 -3.48 -12.64 12.77
CA MET A 98 -3.18 -11.42 12.06
C MET A 98 -3.78 -11.41 10.65
N TRP A 99 -3.79 -12.57 9.98
CA TRP A 99 -4.22 -12.70 8.60
C TRP A 99 -5.75 -12.68 8.48
N LEU A 100 -6.30 -11.62 7.87
CA LEU A 100 -7.74 -11.38 7.80
C LEU A 100 -8.36 -11.73 6.45
N TRP A 101 -7.59 -11.66 5.37
CA TRP A 101 -8.09 -11.87 4.00
C TRP A 101 -7.73 -13.24 3.44
N THR A 102 -6.70 -13.86 3.97
CA THR A 102 -6.15 -15.10 3.42
C THR A 102 -6.33 -16.26 4.39
N THR A 103 -6.84 -17.35 3.87
CA THR A 103 -6.86 -18.63 4.55
C THR A 103 -5.42 -19.10 4.80
N LYS A 104 -5.19 -19.80 5.89
CA LYS A 104 -3.89 -20.45 6.13
C LYS A 104 -3.60 -21.43 4.98
N PRO A 105 -2.39 -21.46 4.41
CA PRO A 105 -2.09 -22.34 3.29
C PRO A 105 -2.43 -23.83 3.51
N GLU A 106 -2.24 -24.31 4.76
CA GLU A 106 -2.55 -25.69 5.14
C GLU A 106 -4.07 -25.97 5.15
N ASP A 107 -4.90 -24.94 5.35
CA ASP A 107 -6.35 -25.03 5.40
C ASP A 107 -7.02 -24.64 4.07
N ALA A 108 -6.20 -24.27 3.07
CA ALA A 108 -6.69 -23.93 1.73
C ALA A 108 -7.27 -25.16 1.01
N PRO A 109 -8.22 -24.95 0.07
CA PRO A 109 -8.79 -26.05 -0.69
C PRO A 109 -7.73 -26.84 -1.46
N ASN A 110 -7.79 -28.18 -1.37
CA ASN A 110 -6.90 -29.07 -2.15
C ASN A 110 -7.27 -29.16 -3.64
N THR A 111 -8.46 -28.68 -4.01
CA THR A 111 -8.92 -28.67 -5.39
C THR A 111 -8.50 -27.37 -6.07
N PRO A 112 -7.74 -27.45 -7.19
CA PRO A 112 -7.36 -26.24 -7.93
C PRO A 112 -8.60 -25.54 -8.50
N GLU A 113 -8.55 -24.20 -8.50
CA GLU A 113 -9.57 -23.36 -9.13
C GLU A 113 -8.91 -22.60 -10.29
N TYR A 114 -9.45 -22.78 -11.49
CA TYR A 114 -8.97 -22.11 -12.69
C TYR A 114 -9.79 -20.84 -12.94
N ILE A 115 -9.11 -19.76 -13.25
CA ILE A 115 -9.73 -18.49 -13.63
C ILE A 115 -9.20 -18.03 -14.97
N THR A 116 -10.03 -17.31 -15.72
CA THR A 116 -9.66 -16.70 -16.98
C THR A 116 -9.78 -15.19 -16.84
N ILE A 117 -8.67 -14.47 -17.07
CA ILE A 117 -8.65 -12.99 -17.05
C ILE A 117 -8.49 -12.52 -18.49
N GLY A 118 -9.46 -11.75 -18.99
CA GLY A 118 -9.39 -11.12 -20.30
C GLY A 118 -8.70 -9.77 -20.23
N TYR A 119 -7.81 -9.49 -21.18
CA TYR A 119 -7.03 -8.26 -21.28
C TYR A 119 -7.40 -7.48 -22.54
N LYS A 120 -7.37 -6.15 -22.44
CA LYS A 120 -7.49 -5.23 -23.57
C LYS A 120 -6.50 -4.09 -23.39
N ASN A 121 -5.59 -3.92 -24.34
CA ASN A 121 -4.52 -2.90 -24.29
C ASN A 121 -3.71 -2.91 -22.97
N GLY A 122 -3.41 -4.10 -22.44
CA GLY A 122 -2.69 -4.26 -21.18
C GLY A 122 -3.55 -4.22 -19.91
N ASP A 123 -4.78 -3.75 -19.97
CA ASP A 123 -5.69 -3.69 -18.82
C ASP A 123 -6.53 -4.96 -18.66
N PRO A 124 -6.69 -5.51 -17.44
CA PRO A 124 -7.62 -6.59 -17.18
C PRO A 124 -9.06 -6.05 -17.22
N VAL A 125 -9.89 -6.59 -18.11
CA VAL A 125 -11.25 -6.10 -18.36
C VAL A 125 -12.34 -7.10 -18.01
N SER A 126 -12.03 -8.41 -18.00
CA SER A 126 -13.02 -9.43 -17.68
C SER A 126 -12.46 -10.56 -16.82
N LEU A 127 -13.31 -11.23 -16.07
CA LEU A 127 -13.00 -12.40 -15.26
C LEU A 127 -14.02 -13.50 -15.57
N ASN A 128 -13.53 -14.67 -16.00
CA ASN A 128 -14.36 -15.82 -16.39
C ASN A 128 -15.45 -15.49 -17.44
N GLY A 129 -15.14 -14.53 -18.33
CA GLY A 129 -16.03 -14.09 -19.40
C GLY A 129 -17.02 -12.98 -19.01
N GLU A 130 -17.00 -12.53 -17.76
CA GLU A 130 -17.81 -11.38 -17.28
C GLU A 130 -16.98 -10.10 -17.26
N ASP A 131 -17.47 -9.03 -17.90
CA ASP A 131 -16.82 -7.72 -17.87
C ASP A 131 -17.00 -7.08 -16.48
N LEU A 132 -15.90 -6.63 -15.89
CA LEU A 132 -15.87 -6.07 -14.54
C LEU A 132 -15.20 -4.69 -14.53
N THR A 133 -15.66 -3.83 -13.61
CA THR A 133 -14.92 -2.61 -13.30
C THR A 133 -13.60 -2.94 -12.61
N PRO A 134 -12.57 -2.10 -12.69
CA PRO A 134 -11.28 -2.35 -12.01
C PRO A 134 -11.43 -2.63 -10.52
N ALA A 135 -12.29 -1.90 -9.82
CA ALA A 135 -12.53 -2.09 -8.38
C ALA A 135 -13.21 -3.45 -8.09
N THR A 136 -14.23 -3.81 -8.88
CA THR A 136 -14.93 -5.10 -8.74
C THR A 136 -14.01 -6.26 -9.08
N MET A 137 -13.19 -6.13 -10.12
CA MET A 137 -12.16 -7.10 -10.50
C MET A 137 -11.23 -7.39 -9.33
N LEU A 138 -10.61 -6.35 -8.76
CA LEU A 138 -9.67 -6.53 -7.66
C LEU A 138 -10.34 -7.10 -6.40
N ALA A 139 -11.56 -6.64 -6.06
CA ALA A 139 -12.31 -7.16 -4.92
C ALA A 139 -12.66 -8.65 -5.09
N THR A 140 -13.02 -9.07 -6.31
CA THR A 140 -13.33 -10.46 -6.63
C THR A 140 -12.07 -11.33 -6.55
N LEU A 141 -10.96 -10.86 -7.15
CA LEU A 141 -9.68 -11.55 -7.09
C LEU A 141 -9.15 -11.66 -5.65
N ASN A 142 -9.35 -10.64 -4.80
CA ASN A 142 -9.01 -10.72 -3.38
C ASN A 142 -9.72 -11.89 -2.69
N LYS A 143 -11.01 -12.08 -2.94
CA LYS A 143 -11.78 -13.19 -2.36
C LYS A 143 -11.32 -14.55 -2.87
N LEU A 144 -11.11 -14.67 -4.18
CA LEU A 144 -10.65 -15.90 -4.79
C LEU A 144 -9.26 -16.30 -4.29
N ALA A 145 -8.29 -15.40 -4.37
CA ALA A 145 -6.93 -15.66 -3.93
C ALA A 145 -6.84 -15.90 -2.42
N GLY A 146 -7.59 -15.12 -1.63
CA GLY A 146 -7.65 -15.26 -0.18
C GLY A 146 -8.15 -16.63 0.25
N LYS A 147 -9.18 -17.17 -0.41
CA LYS A 147 -9.68 -18.54 -0.22
C LYS A 147 -8.59 -19.60 -0.40
N HIS A 148 -7.67 -19.37 -1.31
CA HIS A 148 -6.56 -20.27 -1.61
C HIS A 148 -5.24 -19.95 -0.89
N GLY A 149 -5.27 -19.10 0.12
CA GLY A 149 -4.09 -18.75 0.92
C GLY A 149 -3.02 -17.95 0.16
N ILE A 150 -3.39 -17.32 -0.96
CA ILE A 150 -2.45 -16.60 -1.84
C ILE A 150 -2.31 -15.15 -1.36
N GLY A 151 -1.07 -14.63 -1.39
CA GLY A 151 -0.80 -13.20 -1.26
C GLY A 151 -0.26 -12.73 0.08
N ARG A 152 0.20 -13.63 0.97
CA ARG A 152 0.92 -13.28 2.18
C ARG A 152 2.37 -12.94 1.85
N VAL A 153 2.88 -11.86 2.41
CA VAL A 153 4.26 -11.42 2.26
C VAL A 153 4.78 -10.93 3.62
N ASP A 154 5.98 -11.33 3.99
CA ASP A 154 6.73 -10.86 5.15
C ASP A 154 8.07 -10.33 4.66
N ILE A 155 8.29 -9.03 4.74
CA ILE A 155 9.46 -8.37 4.17
C ILE A 155 10.03 -7.30 5.11
N VAL A 156 11.32 -7.03 4.93
CA VAL A 156 11.99 -5.88 5.54
C VAL A 156 12.25 -4.84 4.45
N GLU A 157 11.68 -3.67 4.62
CA GLU A 157 11.85 -2.53 3.73
C GLU A 157 12.77 -1.46 4.33
N ASN A 158 13.15 -0.48 3.51
CA ASN A 158 13.84 0.71 3.96
C ASN A 158 12.91 1.91 3.83
N ARG A 159 12.60 2.57 4.95
CA ARG A 159 11.85 3.83 4.92
C ARG A 159 12.65 4.91 4.19
N PHE A 160 11.98 5.98 3.75
CA PHE A 160 12.61 7.11 3.05
C PHE A 160 13.87 7.61 3.77
N VAL A 161 13.84 7.69 5.09
CA VAL A 161 14.95 8.11 5.94
C VAL A 161 16.04 7.03 6.14
N GLY A 162 15.93 5.88 5.47
CA GLY A 162 16.92 4.79 5.54
C GLY A 162 16.74 3.81 6.71
N MET A 163 15.72 4.01 7.54
CA MET A 163 15.43 3.10 8.66
C MET A 163 14.81 1.80 8.14
N LYS A 164 15.27 0.66 8.65
CA LYS A 164 14.68 -0.65 8.40
C LYS A 164 13.31 -0.75 9.08
N SER A 165 12.34 -1.34 8.39
CA SER A 165 11.02 -1.62 8.93
C SER A 165 10.52 -2.96 8.40
N ARG A 166 10.13 -3.87 9.28
CA ARG A 166 9.48 -5.12 8.89
C ARG A 166 7.99 -4.87 8.75
N GLY A 167 7.42 -5.35 7.66
CA GLY A 167 6.00 -5.34 7.42
C GLY A 167 5.51 -6.67 6.89
N CYS A 168 4.33 -7.09 7.35
CA CYS A 168 3.60 -8.20 6.77
C CYS A 168 2.44 -7.66 5.95
N TYR A 169 2.14 -8.30 4.84
CA TYR A 169 1.12 -7.83 3.89
C TYR A 169 0.24 -8.97 3.43
N GLU A 170 -1.03 -8.67 3.21
CA GLU A 170 -1.96 -9.51 2.46
C GLU A 170 -2.33 -8.78 1.17
N THR A 171 -1.91 -9.33 0.03
CA THR A 171 -2.17 -8.74 -1.30
C THR A 171 -2.69 -9.84 -2.24
N PRO A 172 -3.82 -10.48 -1.93
CA PRO A 172 -4.26 -11.66 -2.64
C PRO A 172 -4.58 -11.41 -4.11
N GLY A 173 -5.48 -10.49 -4.41
CA GLY A 173 -5.86 -10.14 -5.78
C GLY A 173 -4.72 -9.50 -6.57
N GLY A 174 -3.93 -8.64 -5.93
CA GLY A 174 -2.76 -8.02 -6.55
C GLY A 174 -1.70 -9.05 -6.95
N THR A 175 -1.54 -10.12 -6.18
CA THR A 175 -0.62 -11.23 -6.51
C THR A 175 -1.09 -11.97 -7.77
N ILE A 176 -2.39 -12.25 -7.90
CA ILE A 176 -2.94 -12.86 -9.12
C ILE A 176 -2.74 -11.93 -10.31
N MET A 177 -3.12 -10.65 -10.17
CA MET A 177 -3.00 -9.66 -11.25
C MET A 177 -1.56 -9.53 -11.74
N LEU A 178 -0.59 -9.42 -10.82
CA LEU A 178 0.81 -9.33 -11.19
C LEU A 178 1.28 -10.57 -11.96
N LYS A 179 0.96 -11.78 -11.48
CA LYS A 179 1.36 -13.02 -12.15
C LYS A 179 0.70 -13.17 -13.52
N ALA A 180 -0.59 -12.85 -13.63
CA ALA A 180 -1.31 -12.94 -14.90
C ALA A 180 -0.80 -11.91 -15.91
N HIS A 181 -0.56 -10.66 -15.49
CA HIS A 181 0.00 -9.62 -16.34
C HIS A 181 1.39 -9.99 -16.85
N ARG A 182 2.28 -10.47 -15.97
CA ARG A 182 3.60 -10.98 -16.37
C ARG A 182 3.54 -12.16 -17.36
N ALA A 183 2.53 -13.02 -17.24
CA ALA A 183 2.32 -14.08 -18.20
C ALA A 183 1.92 -13.55 -19.59
N ILE A 184 1.08 -12.51 -19.66
CA ILE A 184 0.75 -11.83 -20.92
C ILE A 184 1.97 -11.11 -21.51
N GLU A 185 2.72 -10.37 -20.69
CA GLU A 185 3.96 -9.71 -21.12
C GLU A 185 4.96 -10.69 -21.74
N SER A 186 5.08 -11.88 -21.18
CA SER A 186 6.03 -12.90 -21.68
C SER A 186 5.76 -13.38 -23.11
N ILE A 187 4.55 -13.17 -23.62
CA ILE A 187 4.16 -13.56 -24.99
C ILE A 187 3.90 -12.35 -25.90
N THR A 188 3.91 -11.14 -25.38
CA THR A 188 3.60 -9.91 -26.13
C THR A 188 4.78 -8.96 -26.27
N LEU A 189 5.68 -8.91 -25.30
CA LEU A 189 6.89 -8.10 -25.35
C LEU A 189 8.04 -8.88 -26.00
N ASP A 190 8.88 -8.18 -26.74
CA ASP A 190 10.15 -8.77 -27.18
C ASP A 190 11.14 -8.85 -26.00
N ARG A 191 12.25 -9.58 -26.21
CA ARG A 191 13.23 -9.82 -25.15
C ARG A 191 13.83 -8.54 -24.58
N GLU A 192 14.21 -7.59 -25.44
CA GLU A 192 14.89 -6.39 -25.04
C GLU A 192 13.94 -5.41 -24.32
N GLU A 193 12.70 -5.31 -24.79
CA GLU A 193 11.63 -4.56 -24.10
C GLU A 193 11.37 -5.11 -22.69
N ALA A 194 11.22 -6.42 -22.57
CA ALA A 194 10.97 -7.08 -21.28
C ALA A 194 12.12 -6.83 -20.29
N HIS A 195 13.38 -6.96 -20.75
CA HIS A 195 14.55 -6.72 -19.91
C HIS A 195 14.66 -5.24 -19.50
N LEU A 196 14.47 -4.29 -20.42
CA LEU A 196 14.50 -2.87 -20.13
C LEU A 196 13.40 -2.49 -19.10
N LYS A 197 12.20 -3.03 -19.28
CA LYS A 197 11.11 -2.84 -18.31
C LYS A 197 11.50 -3.33 -16.93
N ASP A 198 12.08 -4.51 -16.82
CA ASP A 198 12.53 -5.08 -15.55
C ASP A 198 13.63 -4.22 -14.87
N GLU A 199 14.52 -3.61 -15.64
CA GLU A 199 15.52 -2.67 -15.11
C GLU A 199 14.89 -1.35 -14.62
N LEU A 200 13.84 -0.87 -15.27
CA LEU A 200 13.16 0.38 -14.90
C LEU A 200 12.20 0.22 -13.73
N MET A 201 11.59 -0.95 -13.55
CA MET A 201 10.59 -1.21 -12.53
C MET A 201 11.03 -0.85 -11.09
N PRO A 202 12.24 -1.18 -10.61
CA PRO A 202 12.69 -0.78 -9.28
C PRO A 202 12.80 0.74 -9.11
N LYS A 203 13.19 1.46 -10.16
CA LYS A 203 13.24 2.93 -10.14
C LYS A 203 11.85 3.53 -10.06
N TYR A 204 10.93 3.02 -10.87
CA TYR A 204 9.53 3.43 -10.83
C TYR A 204 8.88 3.15 -9.47
N ALA A 205 9.04 1.94 -8.94
CA ALA A 205 8.53 1.56 -7.64
C ALA A 205 9.07 2.46 -6.52
N LYS A 206 10.34 2.84 -6.56
CA LYS A 206 10.95 3.76 -5.59
C LYS A 206 10.31 5.15 -5.62
N LEU A 207 9.99 5.68 -6.80
CA LEU A 207 9.32 6.98 -6.91
C LEU A 207 7.90 6.92 -6.31
N ILE A 208 7.14 5.86 -6.60
CA ILE A 208 5.81 5.65 -6.01
C ILE A 208 5.92 5.51 -4.49
N TYR A 209 6.81 4.66 -4.00
CA TYR A 209 7.03 4.42 -2.57
C TYR A 209 7.37 5.71 -1.81
N ASN A 210 8.20 6.57 -2.39
CA ASN A 210 8.64 7.83 -1.80
C ASN A 210 7.63 8.99 -1.94
N GLY A 211 6.50 8.79 -2.66
CA GLY A 211 5.47 9.83 -2.84
C GLY A 211 5.76 10.83 -3.96
N PHE A 212 6.70 10.54 -4.87
CA PHE A 212 7.02 11.37 -6.02
C PHE A 212 6.02 11.18 -7.19
N TRP A 213 4.72 11.11 -6.87
CA TRP A 213 3.68 10.88 -7.86
C TRP A 213 3.62 11.95 -8.95
N PHE A 214 3.84 13.21 -8.59
CA PHE A 214 3.79 14.35 -9.51
C PHE A 214 5.16 14.74 -10.09
N ALA A 215 6.20 13.93 -9.88
CA ALA A 215 7.52 14.18 -10.43
C ALA A 215 7.56 13.85 -11.94
N SER A 216 8.23 14.68 -12.73
CA SER A 216 8.44 14.46 -14.18
C SER A 216 9.17 13.14 -14.46
N GLU A 217 10.10 12.75 -13.60
CA GLU A 217 10.79 11.45 -13.70
C GLU A 217 9.80 10.28 -13.63
N ARG A 218 8.80 10.35 -12.72
CA ARG A 218 7.75 9.32 -12.65
C ARG A 218 6.94 9.25 -13.96
N GLU A 219 6.57 10.41 -14.53
CA GLU A 219 5.83 10.47 -15.79
C GLU A 219 6.64 9.90 -16.95
N MET A 220 7.93 10.23 -17.03
CA MET A 220 8.84 9.69 -18.03
C MET A 220 8.96 8.16 -17.93
N LEU A 221 9.17 7.63 -16.73
CA LEU A 221 9.24 6.19 -16.51
C LEU A 221 7.90 5.49 -16.80
N GLN A 222 6.77 6.11 -16.43
CA GLN A 222 5.43 5.60 -16.74
C GLN A 222 5.21 5.45 -18.26
N ALA A 223 5.74 6.35 -19.06
CA ALA A 223 5.62 6.28 -20.51
C ALA A 223 6.58 5.25 -21.16
N ALA A 224 7.62 4.84 -20.43
CA ALA A 224 8.63 3.88 -20.91
C ALA A 224 8.30 2.43 -20.53
N ILE A 225 7.49 2.23 -19.50
CA ILE A 225 7.09 0.90 -19.01
C ILE A 225 5.65 0.55 -19.38
#